data_43a369f60634e1596727197287beb35f
#
_entry.id   43a369f60634e1596727197287beb35f
#
_cell.length_a   1.000
_cell.length_b   1.000
_cell.length_c   1.000
_cell.angle_alpha   90.00
_cell.angle_beta   90.00
_cell.angle_gamma   90.00
#
_symmetry.space_group_name_H-M   'P 1'
#
loop_
_entity.id
_entity.type
_entity.pdbx_description
1 polymer ?
#
loop_
_entity_poly.entity_id
_entity_poly.type
_entity_poly.pdbx_seq_one_letter_code
_entity_poly.pdbx_strand_id
1 'polypeptide(L)'
;YQVGIPAIIVSDVKQAMSLVAQTFYQHPQDKLKLLAFTGTKGKTTAAYFAYNILKQSHKPAMLSTMNTTLDGKNFFKSNLTTPESLDLFRMMAEAVDNGMTHLIMEVSSQAYLTKRVYGLTFDVGVFLNISPDHIGPIEHPTFEDYFYHKRLLLENSQAVVVNSGMDHFDFVAEEVADKDHDFYGKDSENTVQHSSGFSFKAKG
;
A
#
# COMPACT_ATOMS: atom_id res chain seq x y z
N TYR A 1 0.23 -32.27 -17.33
CA TYR A 1 -0.49 -32.72 -16.13
C TYR A 1 -1.94 -32.96 -16.51
N GLN A 2 -2.39 -34.22 -16.50
CA GLN A 2 -3.83 -34.52 -16.58
C GLN A 2 -4.36 -34.53 -15.14
N VAL A 3 -4.96 -33.41 -14.74
CA VAL A 3 -5.77 -33.36 -13.52
C VAL A 3 -7.21 -33.69 -13.94
N GLY A 4 -7.87 -34.64 -13.30
CA GLY A 4 -9.24 -35.07 -13.61
C GLY A 4 -10.33 -34.02 -13.33
N ILE A 5 -9.94 -32.73 -13.33
CA ILE A 5 -10.80 -31.55 -13.16
C ILE A 5 -10.50 -30.54 -14.27
N PRO A 6 -11.44 -29.66 -14.64
CA PRO A 6 -11.20 -28.55 -15.57
C PRO A 6 -10.00 -27.69 -15.08
N ALA A 7 -9.06 -27.42 -15.96
CA ALA A 7 -7.88 -26.62 -15.68
C ALA A 7 -7.74 -25.49 -16.69
N ILE A 8 -7.36 -24.31 -16.23
CA ILE A 8 -7.05 -23.14 -17.06
C ILE A 8 -5.52 -22.96 -17.01
N ILE A 9 -4.89 -23.02 -18.17
CA ILE A 9 -3.46 -22.79 -18.30
C ILE A 9 -3.23 -21.30 -18.57
N VAL A 10 -2.38 -20.69 -17.77
CA VAL A 10 -2.03 -19.25 -17.85
C VAL A 10 -0.52 -19.07 -17.90
N SER A 11 -0.07 -17.99 -18.51
CA SER A 11 1.36 -17.66 -18.60
C SER A 11 1.93 -17.19 -17.24
N ASP A 12 1.10 -16.57 -16.40
CA ASP A 12 1.47 -16.06 -15.07
C ASP A 12 0.37 -16.39 -14.06
N VAL A 13 0.66 -17.37 -13.21
CA VAL A 13 -0.29 -17.86 -12.21
C VAL A 13 -0.58 -16.79 -11.14
N LYS A 14 0.43 -16.02 -10.70
CA LYS A 14 0.25 -15.01 -9.65
C LYS A 14 -0.62 -13.86 -10.15
N GLN A 15 -0.41 -13.41 -11.38
CA GLN A 15 -1.26 -12.43 -12.02
C GLN A 15 -2.70 -12.93 -12.18
N ALA A 16 -2.85 -14.15 -12.68
CA ALA A 16 -4.16 -14.77 -12.85
C ALA A 16 -4.90 -14.93 -11.52
N MET A 17 -4.20 -15.33 -10.45
CA MET A 17 -4.77 -15.43 -9.11
C MET A 17 -5.33 -14.09 -8.62
N SER A 18 -4.59 -12.99 -8.85
CA SER A 18 -5.06 -11.66 -8.45
C SER A 18 -6.33 -11.27 -9.21
N LEU A 19 -6.36 -11.45 -10.54
CA LEU A 19 -7.53 -11.12 -11.38
C LEU A 19 -8.75 -12.00 -11.05
N VAL A 20 -8.53 -13.31 -10.84
CA VAL A 20 -9.60 -14.23 -10.42
C VAL A 20 -10.15 -13.85 -9.05
N ALA A 21 -9.28 -13.51 -8.09
CA ALA A 21 -9.71 -13.10 -6.75
C ALA A 21 -10.56 -11.82 -6.80
N GLN A 22 -10.16 -10.82 -7.58
CA GLN A 22 -10.95 -9.60 -7.79
C GLN A 22 -12.35 -9.91 -8.28
N THR A 23 -12.43 -10.70 -9.33
CA THR A 23 -13.72 -11.08 -9.94
C THR A 23 -14.57 -11.94 -8.99
N PHE A 24 -13.97 -12.93 -8.34
CA PHE A 24 -14.65 -13.82 -7.40
C PHE A 24 -15.28 -13.07 -6.23
N TYR A 25 -14.57 -12.09 -5.67
CA TYR A 25 -15.04 -11.23 -4.59
C TYR A 25 -15.79 -9.97 -5.07
N GLN A 26 -16.21 -9.92 -6.34
CA GLN A 26 -17.05 -8.85 -6.90
C GLN A 26 -16.43 -7.46 -6.79
N HIS A 27 -15.13 -7.37 -7.10
CA HIS A 27 -14.35 -6.12 -7.14
C HIS A 27 -14.51 -5.27 -5.87
N PRO A 28 -14.17 -5.79 -4.67
CA PRO A 28 -14.37 -5.07 -3.41
C PRO A 28 -13.52 -3.79 -3.33
N GLN A 29 -12.41 -3.72 -4.06
CA GLN A 29 -11.55 -2.54 -4.15
C GLN A 29 -12.28 -1.31 -4.69
N ASP A 30 -13.29 -1.49 -5.55
CA ASP A 30 -14.05 -0.37 -6.14
C ASP A 30 -15.04 0.26 -5.15
N LYS A 31 -15.26 -0.40 -4.00
CA LYS A 31 -16.19 0.03 -2.95
C LYS A 31 -15.47 0.67 -1.75
N LEU A 32 -14.15 0.74 -1.77
CA LEU A 32 -13.30 1.26 -0.70
C LEU A 32 -12.40 2.38 -1.24
N LYS A 33 -12.11 3.36 -0.41
CA LYS A 33 -11.01 4.29 -0.65
C LYS A 33 -9.72 3.66 -0.15
N LEU A 34 -8.76 3.47 -1.05
CA LEU A 34 -7.53 2.73 -0.79
C LEU A 34 -6.36 3.67 -0.48
N LEU A 35 -5.82 3.61 0.74
CA LEU A 35 -4.62 4.32 1.16
C LEU A 35 -3.50 3.32 1.38
N ALA A 36 -2.41 3.47 0.66
CA ALA A 36 -1.29 2.54 0.73
C ALA A 36 0.01 3.22 1.16
N PHE A 37 0.77 2.53 2.02
CA PHE A 37 2.04 3.00 2.55
C PHE A 37 3.16 2.08 2.12
N THR A 38 4.20 2.63 1.48
CA THR A 38 5.46 1.94 1.22
C THR A 38 6.65 2.67 1.82
N GLY A 39 7.75 1.98 1.92
CA GLY A 39 8.99 2.47 2.49
C GLY A 39 9.81 1.32 3.08
N THR A 40 11.07 1.54 3.36
CA THR A 40 11.89 0.54 4.05
C THR A 40 11.41 0.42 5.49
N LYS A 41 11.20 1.54 6.18
CA LYS A 41 10.78 1.60 7.59
C LYS A 41 9.58 2.53 7.78
N GLY A 42 8.88 2.38 8.91
CA GLY A 42 7.83 3.29 9.34
C GLY A 42 6.44 3.04 8.77
N LYS A 43 6.26 2.08 7.85
CA LYS A 43 4.95 1.77 7.23
C LYS A 43 3.85 1.50 8.26
N THR A 44 4.12 0.62 9.21
CA THR A 44 3.18 0.27 10.29
C THR A 44 2.78 1.49 11.10
N THR A 45 3.75 2.30 11.54
CA THR A 45 3.50 3.53 12.30
C THR A 45 2.62 4.50 11.51
N ALA A 46 2.96 4.75 10.24
CA ALA A 46 2.19 5.63 9.36
C ALA A 46 0.76 5.10 9.14
N ALA A 47 0.59 3.80 8.90
CA ALA A 47 -0.71 3.17 8.75
C ALA A 47 -1.59 3.34 10.00
N TYR A 48 -1.02 3.16 11.20
CA TYR A 48 -1.74 3.37 12.46
C TYR A 48 -2.11 4.83 12.69
N PHE A 49 -1.25 5.79 12.35
CA PHE A 49 -1.61 7.21 12.42
C PHE A 49 -2.74 7.55 11.46
N ALA A 50 -2.65 7.13 10.21
CA ALA A 50 -3.71 7.35 9.21
C ALA A 50 -5.04 6.70 9.66
N TYR A 51 -4.98 5.47 10.18
CA TYR A 51 -6.16 4.78 10.73
C TYR A 51 -6.82 5.59 11.85
N ASN A 52 -6.04 6.06 12.82
CA ASN A 52 -6.59 6.82 13.96
C ASN A 52 -7.12 8.20 13.54
N ILE A 53 -6.53 8.84 12.54
CA ILE A 53 -7.03 10.10 11.99
C ILE A 53 -8.36 9.86 11.24
N LEU A 54 -8.38 8.90 10.31
CA LEU A 54 -9.59 8.61 9.53
C LEU A 54 -10.75 8.09 10.37
N LYS A 55 -10.47 7.36 11.45
CA LYS A 55 -11.48 6.87 12.37
C LYS A 55 -12.32 7.99 13.05
N GLN A 56 -11.83 9.23 13.03
CA GLN A 56 -12.58 10.37 13.61
C GLN A 56 -13.85 10.71 12.80
N SER A 57 -13.82 10.46 11.48
CA SER A 57 -14.89 10.88 10.56
C SER A 57 -15.33 9.79 9.57
N HIS A 58 -14.57 8.71 9.47
CA HIS A 58 -14.80 7.61 8.52
C HIS A 58 -14.76 6.25 9.21
N LYS A 59 -15.01 5.19 8.44
CA LYS A 59 -14.96 3.80 8.89
C LYS A 59 -13.81 3.08 8.19
N PRO A 60 -12.56 3.22 8.66
CA PRO A 60 -11.42 2.56 8.05
C PRO A 60 -11.28 1.11 8.51
N ALA A 61 -10.98 0.22 7.57
CA ALA A 61 -10.29 -1.04 7.79
C ALA A 61 -8.77 -0.83 7.71
N MET A 62 -7.98 -1.74 8.24
CA MET A 62 -6.51 -1.66 8.18
C MET A 62 -5.88 -3.04 7.99
N LEU A 63 -4.94 -3.13 7.06
CA LEU A 63 -4.04 -4.26 6.86
C LEU A 63 -2.61 -3.79 7.13
N SER A 64 -2.03 -4.22 8.25
CA SER A 64 -0.65 -3.85 8.61
C SER A 64 0.18 -5.07 9.01
N THR A 65 1.47 -4.90 9.15
CA THR A 65 2.40 -5.98 9.53
C THR A 65 2.06 -6.58 10.90
N MET A 66 1.58 -5.75 11.84
CA MET A 66 1.31 -6.21 13.21
C MET A 66 -0.12 -6.74 13.35
N ASN A 67 -1.10 -5.96 12.97
CA ASN A 67 -2.50 -6.31 13.15
C ASN A 67 -3.34 -5.90 11.94
N THR A 68 -4.40 -6.67 11.74
CA THR A 68 -5.47 -6.40 10.77
C THR A 68 -6.77 -6.11 11.51
N THR A 69 -7.55 -5.17 11.03
CA THR A 69 -8.96 -4.97 11.42
C THR A 69 -9.82 -4.75 10.19
N LEU A 70 -10.91 -5.50 10.07
CA LEU A 70 -11.83 -5.44 8.93
C LEU A 70 -13.20 -4.87 9.31
N ASP A 71 -13.40 -4.53 10.59
CA ASP A 71 -14.65 -3.98 11.14
C ASP A 71 -14.41 -2.74 12.03
N GLY A 72 -13.15 -2.33 12.18
CA GLY A 72 -12.74 -1.22 13.03
C GLY A 72 -12.85 -1.46 14.54
N LYS A 73 -13.18 -2.69 14.96
CA LYS A 73 -13.41 -3.08 16.37
C LYS A 73 -12.51 -4.24 16.79
N ASN A 74 -12.52 -5.30 16.02
CA ASN A 74 -11.73 -6.50 16.28
C ASN A 74 -10.39 -6.42 15.57
N PHE A 75 -9.30 -6.64 16.30
CA PHE A 75 -7.94 -6.67 15.79
C PHE A 75 -7.39 -8.08 15.94
N PHE A 76 -6.82 -8.59 14.87
CA PHE A 76 -6.14 -9.89 14.86
C PHE A 76 -4.74 -9.78 14.25
N LYS A 77 -3.87 -10.69 14.65
CA LYS A 77 -2.48 -10.71 14.20
C LYS A 77 -2.40 -10.98 12.69
N SER A 78 -1.62 -10.18 11.98
CA SER A 78 -1.36 -10.38 10.56
C SER A 78 -0.31 -11.48 10.34
N ASN A 79 -0.47 -12.24 9.27
CA ASN A 79 0.51 -13.25 8.85
C ASN A 79 1.58 -12.67 7.92
N LEU A 80 1.20 -11.69 7.10
CA LEU A 80 2.07 -11.01 6.14
C LEU A 80 1.80 -9.50 6.18
N THR A 81 2.82 -8.70 5.87
CA THR A 81 2.67 -7.25 5.69
C THR A 81 1.62 -6.90 4.64
N THR A 82 1.69 -7.57 3.51
CA THR A 82 0.69 -7.51 2.44
C THR A 82 0.21 -8.94 2.19
N PRO A 83 -1.07 -9.26 2.40
CA PRO A 83 -1.61 -10.61 2.17
C PRO A 83 -1.43 -11.09 0.73
N GLU A 84 -1.45 -12.41 0.53
CA GLU A 84 -1.56 -13.00 -0.81
C GLU A 84 -2.87 -12.57 -1.48
N SER A 85 -2.89 -12.50 -2.81
CA SER A 85 -4.00 -11.88 -3.56
C SER A 85 -5.37 -12.44 -3.19
N LEU A 86 -5.52 -13.75 -3.05
CA LEU A 86 -6.81 -14.35 -2.68
C LEU A 86 -7.28 -13.89 -1.29
N ASP A 87 -6.38 -13.87 -0.32
CA ASP A 87 -6.70 -13.38 1.03
C ASP A 87 -6.93 -11.87 1.06
N LEU A 88 -6.15 -11.10 0.29
CA LEU A 88 -6.30 -9.66 0.20
C LEU A 88 -7.70 -9.26 -0.28
N PHE A 89 -8.18 -9.84 -1.39
CA PHE A 89 -9.50 -9.50 -1.92
C PHE A 89 -10.64 -10.07 -1.05
N ARG A 90 -10.44 -11.22 -0.41
CA ARG A 90 -11.36 -11.72 0.62
C ARG A 90 -11.50 -10.74 1.78
N MET A 91 -10.38 -10.25 2.31
CA MET A 91 -10.36 -9.28 3.41
C MET A 91 -10.98 -7.94 2.99
N MET A 92 -10.77 -7.49 1.76
CA MET A 92 -11.45 -6.30 1.21
C MET A 92 -12.96 -6.51 1.15
N ALA A 93 -13.42 -7.67 0.69
CA ALA A 93 -14.85 -7.99 0.63
C ALA A 93 -15.47 -8.02 2.04
N GLU A 94 -14.79 -8.65 2.99
CA GLU A 94 -15.22 -8.68 4.40
C GLU A 94 -15.28 -7.27 5.01
N ALA A 95 -14.31 -6.40 4.70
CA ALA A 95 -14.35 -5.00 5.14
C ALA A 95 -15.56 -4.25 4.54
N VAL A 96 -15.86 -4.46 3.26
CA VAL A 96 -17.06 -3.90 2.61
C VAL A 96 -18.33 -4.39 3.28
N ASP A 97 -18.45 -5.70 3.55
CA ASP A 97 -19.60 -6.30 4.20
C ASP A 97 -19.79 -5.79 5.64
N ASN A 98 -18.71 -5.45 6.33
CA ASN A 98 -18.71 -4.79 7.63
C ASN A 98 -19.03 -3.27 7.55
N GLY A 99 -19.27 -2.74 6.36
CA GLY A 99 -19.62 -1.33 6.13
C GLY A 99 -18.44 -0.38 6.26
N MET A 100 -17.22 -0.86 6.08
CA MET A 100 -16.04 0.00 6.02
C MET A 100 -16.04 0.81 4.71
N THR A 101 -15.50 2.02 4.77
CA THR A 101 -15.46 2.96 3.64
C THR A 101 -14.05 3.19 3.10
N HIS A 102 -13.05 2.89 3.91
CA HIS A 102 -11.64 3.08 3.59
C HIS A 102 -10.86 1.81 3.94
N LEU A 103 -9.81 1.56 3.21
CA LEU A 103 -8.81 0.56 3.57
C LEU A 103 -7.43 1.22 3.59
N ILE A 104 -6.78 1.12 4.72
CA ILE A 104 -5.40 1.53 4.91
C ILE A 104 -4.53 0.28 4.88
N MET A 105 -3.50 0.25 4.06
CA MET A 105 -2.65 -0.93 3.98
C MET A 105 -1.17 -0.62 3.80
N GLU A 106 -0.35 -1.49 4.35
CA GLU A 106 1.08 -1.53 4.05
C GLU A 106 1.30 -2.32 2.76
N VAL A 107 2.05 -1.74 1.82
CA VAL A 107 2.44 -2.41 0.57
C VAL A 107 3.95 -2.58 0.54
N SER A 108 4.39 -3.83 0.64
CA SER A 108 5.80 -4.19 0.54
C SER A 108 6.25 -4.26 -0.93
N SER A 109 7.56 -4.15 -1.17
CA SER A 109 8.12 -4.39 -2.51
C SER A 109 7.82 -5.79 -3.02
N GLN A 110 7.83 -6.79 -2.12
CA GLN A 110 7.45 -8.17 -2.40
C GLN A 110 6.00 -8.31 -2.89
N ALA A 111 5.10 -7.43 -2.47
CA ALA A 111 3.72 -7.47 -2.94
C ALA A 111 3.61 -7.18 -4.44
N TYR A 112 4.44 -6.30 -4.96
CA TYR A 112 4.55 -6.07 -6.40
C TYR A 112 5.34 -7.17 -7.12
N LEU A 113 6.49 -7.57 -6.59
CA LEU A 113 7.30 -8.64 -7.14
C LEU A 113 6.50 -9.95 -7.30
N THR A 114 5.67 -10.28 -6.32
CA THR A 114 4.83 -11.49 -6.31
C THR A 114 3.41 -11.25 -6.79
N LYS A 115 3.10 -10.06 -7.34
CA LYS A 115 1.80 -9.69 -7.94
C LYS A 115 0.59 -9.80 -7.00
N ARG A 116 0.80 -9.66 -5.68
CA ARG A 116 -0.29 -9.71 -4.69
C ARG A 116 -1.29 -8.59 -4.85
N VAL A 117 -0.83 -7.42 -5.30
CA VAL A 117 -1.62 -6.20 -5.50
C VAL A 117 -1.85 -5.90 -7.00
N TYR A 118 -1.64 -6.89 -7.86
CA TYR A 118 -1.82 -6.70 -9.30
C TYR A 118 -3.27 -6.30 -9.64
N GLY A 119 -3.41 -5.24 -10.44
CA GLY A 119 -4.71 -4.70 -10.85
C GLY A 119 -5.37 -3.78 -9.82
N LEU A 120 -4.72 -3.50 -8.68
CA LEU A 120 -5.17 -2.45 -7.76
C LEU A 120 -4.69 -1.08 -8.24
N THR A 121 -5.57 -0.09 -8.13
CA THR A 121 -5.24 1.33 -8.17
C THR A 121 -5.59 1.94 -6.83
N PHE A 122 -4.63 2.60 -6.19
CA PHE A 122 -4.83 3.24 -4.89
C PHE A 122 -5.31 4.68 -5.06
N ASP A 123 -6.21 5.14 -4.20
CA ASP A 123 -6.60 6.55 -4.18
C ASP A 123 -5.41 7.41 -3.74
N VAL A 124 -4.67 6.96 -2.72
CA VAL A 124 -3.45 7.64 -2.25
C VAL A 124 -2.34 6.63 -1.98
N GLY A 125 -1.19 6.85 -2.59
CA GLY A 125 0.05 6.14 -2.32
C GLY A 125 1.06 6.99 -1.57
N VAL A 126 1.59 6.50 -0.46
CA VAL A 126 2.54 7.23 0.37
C VAL A 126 3.90 6.55 0.35
N PHE A 127 4.95 7.28 -0.03
CA PHE A 127 6.33 6.81 0.00
C PHE A 127 7.09 7.47 1.14
N LEU A 128 7.39 6.68 2.17
CA LEU A 128 7.96 7.20 3.42
C LEU A 128 9.48 7.37 3.36
N ASN A 129 10.19 6.36 2.84
CA ASN A 129 11.65 6.34 2.76
C ASN A 129 12.15 5.14 1.97
N ILE A 130 13.42 5.20 1.58
CA ILE A 130 14.15 4.10 0.96
C ILE A 130 15.55 4.03 1.53
N SER A 131 16.01 2.82 1.83
CA SER A 131 17.40 2.50 2.16
C SER A 131 17.66 1.05 1.78
N PRO A 132 18.92 0.63 1.57
CA PRO A 132 19.22 -0.77 1.25
C PRO A 132 18.66 -1.73 2.32
N ASP A 133 17.78 -2.62 1.87
CA ASP A 133 17.14 -3.66 2.69
C ASP A 133 16.57 -4.74 1.76
N HIS A 134 16.29 -5.92 2.27
CA HIS A 134 15.69 -7.00 1.48
C HIS A 134 16.45 -7.35 0.19
N ILE A 135 17.79 -7.19 0.19
CA ILE A 135 18.63 -7.52 -0.94
C ILE A 135 19.21 -8.93 -0.72
N GLY A 136 18.86 -9.84 -1.60
CA GLY A 136 19.30 -11.23 -1.49
C GLY A 136 18.70 -12.13 -2.57
N PRO A 137 19.18 -13.38 -2.69
CA PRO A 137 18.80 -14.27 -3.79
C PRO A 137 17.33 -14.71 -3.80
N ILE A 138 16.63 -14.57 -2.67
CA ILE A 138 15.22 -14.99 -2.52
C ILE A 138 14.28 -13.77 -2.57
N GLU A 139 14.79 -12.58 -2.34
CA GLU A 139 14.02 -11.34 -2.31
C GLU A 139 14.30 -10.50 -3.56
N HIS A 140 15.05 -9.42 -3.41
CA HIS A 140 15.44 -8.56 -4.53
C HIS A 140 16.92 -8.79 -4.87
N PRO A 141 17.28 -9.04 -6.15
CA PRO A 141 18.67 -9.30 -6.51
C PRO A 141 19.57 -8.08 -6.32
N THR A 142 19.02 -6.87 -6.45
CA THR A 142 19.76 -5.60 -6.31
C THR A 142 18.91 -4.55 -5.60
N PHE A 143 19.56 -3.45 -5.18
CA PHE A 143 18.87 -2.29 -4.62
C PHE A 143 17.95 -1.64 -5.66
N GLU A 144 18.37 -1.56 -6.92
CA GLU A 144 17.61 -0.98 -8.02
C GLU A 144 16.31 -1.75 -8.24
N ASP A 145 16.35 -3.08 -8.18
CA ASP A 145 15.15 -3.94 -8.27
C ASP A 145 14.21 -3.71 -7.07
N TYR A 146 14.77 -3.64 -5.86
CA TYR A 146 14.00 -3.32 -4.65
C TYR A 146 13.34 -1.95 -4.72
N PHE A 147 14.10 -0.93 -5.13
CA PHE A 147 13.61 0.43 -5.29
C PHE A 147 12.56 0.53 -6.39
N TYR A 148 12.78 -0.11 -7.53
CA TYR A 148 11.81 -0.21 -8.61
C TYR A 148 10.45 -0.74 -8.12
N HIS A 149 10.45 -1.89 -7.44
CA HIS A 149 9.21 -2.48 -6.95
C HIS A 149 8.48 -1.64 -5.89
N LYS A 150 9.19 -0.82 -5.12
CA LYS A 150 8.54 0.14 -4.21
C LYS A 150 7.89 1.30 -4.94
N ARG A 151 8.53 1.80 -6.00
CA ARG A 151 8.01 2.93 -6.80
C ARG A 151 6.76 2.57 -7.59
N LEU A 152 6.53 1.29 -7.87
CA LEU A 152 5.28 0.83 -8.49
C LEU A 152 4.03 1.23 -7.69
N LEU A 153 4.14 1.48 -6.38
CA LEU A 153 3.02 2.05 -5.62
C LEU A 153 2.64 3.43 -6.14
N LEU A 154 3.62 4.28 -6.41
CA LEU A 154 3.37 5.63 -6.93
C LEU A 154 2.77 5.58 -8.32
N GLU A 155 3.26 4.69 -9.18
CA GLU A 155 2.70 4.46 -10.51
C GLU A 155 1.23 4.05 -10.44
N ASN A 156 0.88 3.14 -9.52
CA ASN A 156 -0.46 2.59 -9.34
C ASN A 156 -1.34 3.40 -8.35
N SER A 157 -1.03 4.67 -8.12
CA SER A 157 -1.82 5.58 -7.27
C SER A 157 -2.33 6.77 -8.04
N GLN A 158 -3.55 7.23 -7.71
CA GLN A 158 -4.15 8.42 -8.30
C GLN A 158 -3.48 9.69 -7.78
N ALA A 159 -3.34 9.80 -6.46
CA ALA A 159 -2.58 10.83 -5.79
C ALA A 159 -1.42 10.23 -4.99
N VAL A 160 -0.34 10.97 -4.82
CA VAL A 160 0.85 10.47 -4.12
C VAL A 160 1.36 11.46 -3.08
N VAL A 161 1.91 10.93 -2.00
CA VAL A 161 2.54 11.72 -0.94
C VAL A 161 3.95 11.17 -0.71
N VAL A 162 4.97 12.02 -0.88
CA VAL A 162 6.38 11.60 -0.84
C VAL A 162 7.14 12.40 0.21
N ASN A 163 7.98 11.70 0.98
CA ASN A 163 8.87 12.34 1.94
C ASN A 163 10.04 13.03 1.23
N SER A 164 10.10 14.35 1.28
CA SER A 164 11.18 15.15 0.68
C SER A 164 12.55 14.96 1.36
N GLY A 165 12.58 14.40 2.56
CA GLY A 165 13.82 14.11 3.29
C GLY A 165 14.35 12.68 3.08
N MET A 166 13.80 11.91 2.14
CA MET A 166 14.27 10.55 1.87
C MET A 166 15.44 10.52 0.87
N ASP A 167 16.23 9.45 0.90
CA ASP A 167 17.20 9.18 -0.14
C ASP A 167 16.52 9.05 -1.50
N HIS A 168 17.19 9.47 -2.58
CA HIS A 168 16.67 9.45 -3.95
C HIS A 168 15.38 10.27 -4.17
N PHE A 169 15.11 11.27 -3.32
CA PHE A 169 13.91 12.10 -3.43
C PHE A 169 13.79 12.77 -4.80
N ASP A 170 14.86 13.40 -5.30
CA ASP A 170 14.83 14.13 -6.58
C ASP A 170 14.38 13.24 -7.74
N PHE A 171 14.86 12.01 -7.77
CA PHE A 171 14.46 11.02 -8.76
C PHE A 171 12.95 10.69 -8.67
N VAL A 172 12.45 10.50 -7.45
CA VAL A 172 11.02 10.19 -7.24
C VAL A 172 10.14 11.40 -7.51
N ALA A 173 10.59 12.60 -7.15
CA ALA A 173 9.86 13.85 -7.42
C ALA A 173 9.68 14.09 -8.92
N GLU A 174 10.71 13.81 -9.73
CA GLU A 174 10.63 13.89 -11.19
C GLU A 174 9.64 12.85 -11.76
N GLU A 175 9.65 11.61 -11.23
CA GLU A 175 8.75 10.53 -11.68
C GLU A 175 7.27 10.83 -11.41
N VAL A 176 6.96 11.58 -10.35
CA VAL A 176 5.57 11.90 -9.97
C VAL A 176 5.11 13.30 -10.38
N ALA A 177 5.93 14.05 -11.11
CA ALA A 177 5.66 15.46 -11.45
C ALA A 177 4.33 15.69 -12.18
N ASP A 178 3.89 14.73 -12.98
CA ASP A 178 2.64 14.79 -13.75
C ASP A 178 1.42 14.24 -12.98
N LYS A 179 1.62 13.79 -11.74
CA LYS A 179 0.53 13.27 -10.89
C LYS A 179 0.03 14.34 -9.92
N ASP A 180 -1.16 14.10 -9.35
CA ASP A 180 -1.55 14.82 -8.13
C ASP A 180 -0.62 14.38 -7.00
N HIS A 181 0.20 15.31 -6.51
CA HIS A 181 1.24 15.00 -5.54
C HIS A 181 1.38 16.04 -4.46
N ASP A 182 1.81 15.56 -3.28
CA ASP A 182 2.26 16.36 -2.17
C ASP A 182 3.61 15.88 -1.63
N PHE A 183 4.46 16.81 -1.25
CA PHE A 183 5.71 16.52 -0.57
C PHE A 183 5.62 16.93 0.89
N TYR A 184 6.08 16.06 1.79
CA TYR A 184 6.23 16.38 3.20
C TYR A 184 7.66 16.12 3.65
N GLY A 185 8.06 16.75 4.74
CA GLY A 185 9.40 16.60 5.30
C GLY A 185 9.83 17.88 5.98
N LYS A 186 11.03 17.85 6.56
CA LYS A 186 11.56 18.95 7.37
C LYS A 186 11.64 20.27 6.60
N ASP A 187 11.95 20.20 5.32
CA ASP A 187 12.18 21.34 4.44
C ASP A 187 11.04 21.55 3.41
N SER A 188 9.90 20.87 3.58
CA SER A 188 8.77 21.04 2.67
C SER A 188 7.95 22.28 3.02
N GLU A 189 7.33 22.88 2.02
CA GLU A 189 6.42 24.04 2.19
C GLU A 189 5.22 23.73 3.10
N ASN A 190 4.86 22.44 3.21
CA ASN A 190 3.75 21.95 4.01
C ASN A 190 4.13 21.69 5.48
N THR A 191 5.40 21.85 5.85
CA THR A 191 5.90 21.58 7.21
C THR A 191 6.47 22.85 7.83
N VAL A 192 6.00 23.21 9.03
CA VAL A 192 6.58 24.29 9.83
C VAL A 192 7.24 23.70 11.06
N GLN A 193 8.57 23.88 11.16
CA GLN A 193 9.33 23.44 12.32
C GLN A 193 9.20 24.44 13.47
N HIS A 194 8.94 23.94 14.66
CA HIS A 194 8.94 24.71 15.92
C HIS A 194 10.02 24.16 16.87
N SER A 195 10.38 24.92 17.89
CA SER A 195 11.34 24.49 18.90
C SER A 195 10.91 23.24 19.68
N SER A 196 9.62 22.93 19.72
CA SER A 196 9.02 21.80 20.45
C SER A 196 8.35 20.76 19.51
N GLY A 197 8.50 20.87 18.19
CA GLY A 197 7.88 19.94 17.26
C GLY A 197 7.65 20.50 15.87
N PHE A 198 6.64 19.96 15.18
CA PHE A 198 6.28 20.34 13.81
C PHE A 198 4.78 20.62 13.73
N SER A 199 4.40 21.54 12.86
CA SER A 199 3.04 21.68 12.39
C SER A 199 2.99 21.46 10.87
N PHE A 200 1.85 21.01 10.38
CA PHE A 200 1.63 20.78 8.96
C PHE A 200 0.53 21.69 8.45
N LYS A 201 0.69 22.22 7.24
CA LYS A 201 -0.38 22.85 6.49
C LYS A 201 -1.02 21.76 5.63
N ALA A 202 -2.28 21.44 5.89
CA ALA A 202 -3.04 20.58 4.98
C ALA A 202 -3.57 21.45 3.82
N LYS A 203 -3.59 20.88 2.61
CA LYS A 203 -4.38 21.45 1.52
C LYS A 203 -5.85 21.36 1.94
N GLY A 204 -6.54 22.49 1.99
CA GLY A 204 -7.96 22.60 2.35
C GLY A 204 -8.88 22.08 1.27
#